data_6a5db5309e6afef5abf62da12d8f082d
#
_entry.id   6a5db5309e6afef5abf62da12d8f082d
#
_cell.length_a   1.000
_cell.length_b   1.000
_cell.length_c   1.000
_cell.angle_alpha   90.00
_cell.angle_beta   90.00
_cell.angle_gamma   90.00
#
_symmetry.space_group_name_H-M   'P 1'
#
loop_
_entity.id
_entity.type
_entity.pdbx_description
1 polymer ?
#
loop_
_entity_poly.entity_id
_entity_poly.type
_entity_poly.pdbx_seq_one_letter_code
_entity_poly.pdbx_strand_id
1 'polypeptide(L)'
;MIRYGDGIRLNYGGFIPLSTVDWRGRSVCTVFFRGCPLRCSYCQNAAILAGEDLRDTDEIIDLIQGSKIAASGVVFSGGEPTMQKDALLVLARAAKKFGLAVGIQTNGLFPDTIDVLIRERLVDRIAIDYKTQWEGFTCAGEGAGLTSPNYKKNVQRSVEIAAAAFREKILPEFEIVVTVFYENAKYLQEISRMFGDIPLVLQQGEHKIPMVPGGVRNASAYLAEKQAGLGQYTPLTLAEIKTIADGLKRDVRIRTREIGEMAYNRRYLL
;
A
#
# COMPACT_ATOMS: atom_id res chain seq x y z
N MET A 1 -22.87 17.93 -17.51
CA MET A 1 -21.96 17.16 -16.66
C MET A 1 -21.00 16.44 -17.61
N ILE A 2 -19.72 16.66 -17.49
CA ILE A 2 -18.71 15.97 -18.32
C ILE A 2 -18.58 14.57 -17.75
N ARG A 3 -18.92 13.54 -18.53
CA ARG A 3 -18.70 12.14 -18.12
C ARG A 3 -17.25 11.75 -18.41
N TYR A 4 -16.57 11.20 -17.47
CA TYR A 4 -15.17 10.75 -17.58
C TYR A 4 -15.04 9.25 -17.78
N GLY A 5 -16.03 8.48 -17.30
CA GLY A 5 -15.91 7.05 -17.11
C GLY A 5 -16.54 6.15 -18.18
N ASP A 6 -17.35 6.68 -19.12
CA ASP A 6 -18.03 5.92 -20.20
C ASP A 6 -18.61 4.56 -19.75
N GLY A 7 -19.23 4.50 -18.54
CA GLY A 7 -19.80 3.30 -17.97
C GLY A 7 -18.79 2.33 -17.32
N ILE A 8 -17.53 2.72 -17.14
CA ILE A 8 -16.53 1.93 -16.43
C ILE A 8 -16.90 1.92 -14.94
N ARG A 9 -16.94 0.73 -14.35
CA ARG A 9 -17.31 0.51 -12.96
C ARG A 9 -16.09 0.14 -12.11
N LEU A 10 -16.09 0.63 -10.87
CA LEU A 10 -15.13 0.31 -9.82
C LEU A 10 -15.78 -0.64 -8.82
N ASN A 11 -15.11 -1.73 -8.46
CA ASN A 11 -15.45 -2.47 -7.25
C ASN A 11 -14.92 -1.68 -6.05
N TYR A 12 -15.82 -0.96 -5.38
CA TYR A 12 -15.54 0.08 -4.42
C TYR A 12 -15.34 -0.50 -3.02
N GLY A 13 -14.31 -0.04 -2.33
CA GLY A 13 -13.97 -0.45 -0.96
C GLY A 13 -14.24 0.61 0.11
N GLY A 14 -14.26 1.88 -0.28
CA GLY A 14 -14.47 2.99 0.66
C GLY A 14 -13.80 4.28 0.20
N PHE A 15 -14.06 5.37 0.94
CA PHE A 15 -13.51 6.68 0.68
C PHE A 15 -13.22 7.44 1.98
N ILE A 16 -12.04 8.07 2.05
CA ILE A 16 -11.69 9.02 3.10
C ILE A 16 -11.49 10.38 2.43
N PRO A 17 -12.32 11.40 2.76
CA PRO A 17 -12.27 12.70 2.08
C PRO A 17 -11.01 13.50 2.41
N LEU A 18 -10.38 13.25 3.57
CA LEU A 18 -9.14 13.91 3.99
C LEU A 18 -8.31 12.99 4.85
N SER A 19 -7.07 12.76 4.44
CA SER A 19 -6.04 12.01 5.17
C SER A 19 -4.72 12.77 5.14
N THR A 20 -4.01 12.78 6.27
CA THR A 20 -2.65 13.33 6.41
C THR A 20 -1.60 12.24 6.66
N VAL A 21 -2.03 10.97 6.66
CA VAL A 21 -1.16 9.81 6.94
C VAL A 21 -0.85 8.98 5.71
N ASP A 22 -1.71 9.01 4.67
CA ASP A 22 -1.55 8.18 3.48
C ASP A 22 -0.46 8.70 2.52
N TRP A 23 -0.10 9.98 2.64
CA TRP A 23 1.00 10.58 1.91
C TRP A 23 1.71 11.61 2.78
N ARG A 24 2.91 11.27 3.25
CA ARG A 24 3.68 12.15 4.12
C ARG A 24 3.90 13.54 3.50
N GLY A 25 3.61 14.58 4.27
CA GLY A 25 3.79 15.98 3.86
C GLY A 25 2.72 16.51 2.91
N ARG A 26 1.63 15.75 2.69
CA ARG A 26 0.52 16.13 1.81
C ARG A 26 -0.82 15.78 2.42
N SER A 27 -1.80 16.65 2.30
CA SER A 27 -3.19 16.32 2.55
C SER A 27 -3.78 15.66 1.30
N VAL A 28 -4.40 14.51 1.44
CA VAL A 28 -4.95 13.73 0.34
C VAL A 28 -6.35 13.21 0.66
N CYS A 29 -7.16 12.95 -0.35
CA CYS A 29 -8.27 12.02 -0.20
C CYS A 29 -7.80 10.61 -0.56
N THR A 30 -8.44 9.58 0.00
CA THR A 30 -8.06 8.19 -0.25
C THR A 30 -9.25 7.40 -0.75
N VAL A 31 -9.10 6.77 -1.91
CA VAL A 31 -10.08 5.84 -2.51
C VAL A 31 -9.60 4.42 -2.28
N PHE A 32 -10.43 3.59 -1.63
CA PHE A 32 -10.14 2.20 -1.43
C PHE A 32 -10.83 1.34 -2.49
N PHE A 33 -10.04 0.49 -3.13
CA PHE A 33 -10.51 -0.51 -4.08
C PHE A 33 -10.84 -1.79 -3.35
N ARG A 34 -11.98 -2.41 -3.65
CA ARG A 34 -12.36 -3.72 -3.11
C ARG A 34 -11.75 -4.82 -3.97
N GLY A 35 -11.34 -5.92 -3.31
CA GLY A 35 -10.71 -7.06 -3.95
C GLY A 35 -9.18 -7.00 -3.88
N CYS A 36 -8.58 -8.13 -3.58
CA CYS A 36 -7.13 -8.33 -3.58
C CYS A 36 -6.85 -9.80 -3.86
N PRO A 37 -5.84 -10.15 -4.66
CA PRO A 37 -5.48 -11.53 -4.88
C PRO A 37 -4.73 -12.16 -3.68
N LEU A 38 -4.31 -11.35 -2.71
CA LEU A 38 -3.58 -11.80 -1.54
C LEU A 38 -4.49 -11.97 -0.33
N ARG A 39 -4.05 -12.85 0.58
CA ARG A 39 -4.68 -13.12 1.89
C ARG A 39 -3.64 -12.99 3.00
N CYS A 40 -3.06 -11.78 3.13
CA CYS A 40 -2.09 -11.49 4.19
C CYS A 40 -2.78 -11.58 5.55
N SER A 41 -2.22 -12.36 6.49
CA SER A 41 -2.78 -12.55 7.83
C SER A 41 -2.86 -11.24 8.65
N TYR A 42 -1.99 -10.28 8.35
CA TYR A 42 -1.93 -8.96 8.98
C TYR A 42 -2.64 -7.85 8.18
N CYS A 43 -3.42 -8.20 7.13
CA CYS A 43 -4.05 -7.20 6.28
C CYS A 43 -5.01 -6.30 7.05
N GLN A 44 -4.78 -4.99 7.09
CA GLN A 44 -5.64 -4.02 7.77
C GLN A 44 -6.99 -3.85 7.06
N ASN A 45 -7.04 -4.11 5.75
CA ASN A 45 -8.21 -3.94 4.89
C ASN A 45 -8.96 -5.27 4.64
N ALA A 46 -8.93 -6.20 5.61
CA ALA A 46 -9.52 -7.53 5.43
C ALA A 46 -11.00 -7.51 5.05
N ALA A 47 -11.75 -6.53 5.52
CA ALA A 47 -13.19 -6.39 5.25
C ALA A 47 -13.52 -6.12 3.77
N ILE A 48 -12.54 -5.63 3.00
CA ILE A 48 -12.72 -5.30 1.58
C ILE A 48 -11.91 -6.20 0.64
N LEU A 49 -11.31 -7.29 1.14
CA LEU A 49 -10.53 -8.21 0.30
C LEU A 49 -11.41 -9.03 -0.65
N ALA A 50 -12.69 -9.18 -0.34
CA ALA A 50 -13.65 -9.94 -1.13
C ALA A 50 -15.01 -9.20 -1.18
N GLY A 51 -15.95 -9.79 -1.92
CA GLY A 51 -17.28 -9.21 -2.12
C GLY A 51 -17.31 -8.18 -3.25
N GLU A 52 -18.48 -7.58 -3.44
CA GLU A 52 -18.77 -6.69 -4.54
C GLU A 52 -19.56 -5.46 -4.05
N ASP A 53 -19.12 -4.27 -4.48
CA ASP A 53 -19.82 -2.99 -4.40
C ASP A 53 -19.47 -2.21 -5.67
N LEU A 54 -20.15 -2.56 -6.77
CA LEU A 54 -19.86 -1.97 -8.09
C LEU A 54 -20.51 -0.59 -8.20
N ARG A 55 -19.66 0.43 -8.34
CA ARG A 55 -20.07 1.82 -8.56
C ARG A 55 -19.56 2.35 -9.87
N ASP A 56 -20.27 3.33 -10.42
CA ASP A 56 -19.81 4.06 -11.56
C ASP A 56 -18.58 4.91 -11.19
N THR A 57 -17.56 4.95 -12.06
CA THR A 57 -16.37 5.77 -11.79
C THR A 57 -16.70 7.24 -11.70
N ASP A 58 -17.76 7.74 -12.36
CA ASP A 58 -18.19 9.13 -12.26
C ASP A 58 -18.64 9.50 -10.83
N GLU A 59 -19.27 8.57 -10.08
CA GLU A 59 -19.61 8.81 -8.66
C GLU A 59 -18.34 9.03 -7.82
N ILE A 60 -17.30 8.25 -8.08
CA ILE A 60 -16.04 8.36 -7.33
C ILE A 60 -15.27 9.61 -7.73
N ILE A 61 -15.36 10.01 -9.00
CA ILE A 61 -14.77 11.27 -9.49
C ILE A 61 -15.39 12.45 -8.79
N ASP A 62 -16.72 12.45 -8.57
CA ASP A 62 -17.42 13.51 -7.84
C ASP A 62 -16.93 13.60 -6.37
N LEU A 63 -16.68 12.45 -5.70
CA LEU A 63 -16.11 12.43 -4.37
C LEU A 63 -14.69 13.02 -4.34
N ILE A 64 -13.83 12.64 -5.30
CA ILE A 64 -12.47 13.19 -5.44
C ILE A 64 -12.53 14.70 -5.69
N GLN A 65 -13.39 15.15 -6.59
CA GLN A 65 -13.57 16.57 -6.91
C GLN A 65 -14.04 17.37 -5.69
N GLY A 66 -14.97 16.84 -4.92
CA GLY A 66 -15.47 17.45 -3.69
C GLY A 66 -14.38 17.62 -2.63
N SER A 67 -13.39 16.72 -2.59
CA SER A 67 -12.29 16.77 -1.62
C SER A 67 -11.20 17.80 -1.98
N LYS A 68 -11.19 18.33 -3.21
CA LYS A 68 -10.17 19.25 -3.71
C LYS A 68 -10.03 20.53 -2.86
N ILE A 69 -11.05 20.89 -2.11
CA ILE A 69 -11.03 22.08 -1.25
C ILE A 69 -10.01 21.95 -0.11
N ALA A 70 -9.75 20.72 0.36
CA ALA A 70 -8.88 20.44 1.50
C ALA A 70 -7.71 19.47 1.14
N ALA A 71 -7.85 18.72 0.04
CA ALA A 71 -6.86 17.77 -0.42
C ALA A 71 -6.08 18.31 -1.63
N SER A 72 -4.76 18.18 -1.61
CA SER A 72 -3.86 18.52 -2.72
C SER A 72 -3.47 17.30 -3.57
N GLY A 73 -4.00 16.13 -3.23
CA GLY A 73 -3.78 14.89 -3.96
C GLY A 73 -4.82 13.83 -3.63
N VAL A 74 -4.76 12.72 -4.35
CA VAL A 74 -5.53 11.50 -4.11
C VAL A 74 -4.59 10.32 -3.98
N VAL A 75 -4.90 9.40 -3.06
CA VAL A 75 -4.22 8.10 -2.94
C VAL A 75 -5.21 7.00 -3.30
N PHE A 76 -4.82 6.13 -4.21
CA PHE A 76 -5.53 4.90 -4.53
C PHE A 76 -4.90 3.75 -3.75
N SER A 77 -5.69 3.08 -2.92
CA SER A 77 -5.29 2.04 -1.98
C SER A 77 -6.39 1.00 -1.85
N GLY A 78 -6.43 0.24 -0.75
CA GLY A 78 -7.51 -0.68 -0.42
C GLY A 78 -7.09 -2.13 -0.41
N GLY A 79 -7.75 -2.96 -1.22
CA GLY A 79 -7.33 -4.32 -1.54
C GLY A 79 -6.11 -4.26 -2.46
N GLU A 80 -6.34 -4.18 -3.78
CA GLU A 80 -5.27 -3.94 -4.76
C GLU A 80 -5.79 -3.06 -5.90
N PRO A 81 -5.41 -1.77 -5.94
CA PRO A 81 -5.94 -0.85 -6.94
C PRO A 81 -5.49 -1.19 -8.37
N THR A 82 -4.26 -1.70 -8.55
CA THR A 82 -3.71 -2.00 -9.88
C THR A 82 -4.36 -3.22 -10.54
N MET A 83 -5.14 -4.01 -9.79
CA MET A 83 -5.96 -5.11 -10.30
C MET A 83 -7.13 -4.61 -11.16
N GLN A 84 -7.66 -3.43 -10.85
CA GLN A 84 -8.78 -2.81 -11.55
C GLN A 84 -8.29 -1.70 -12.50
N LYS A 85 -7.48 -2.09 -13.46
CA LYS A 85 -6.72 -1.20 -14.35
C LYS A 85 -7.56 -0.09 -14.96
N ASP A 86 -8.67 -0.42 -15.63
CA ASP A 86 -9.45 0.56 -16.40
C ASP A 86 -10.07 1.62 -15.49
N ALA A 87 -10.66 1.20 -14.36
CA ALA A 87 -11.20 2.13 -13.38
C ALA A 87 -10.10 3.02 -12.77
N LEU A 88 -8.94 2.43 -12.42
CA LEU A 88 -7.81 3.17 -11.86
C LEU A 88 -7.30 4.24 -12.85
N LEU A 89 -7.16 3.91 -14.13
CA LEU A 89 -6.71 4.85 -15.16
C LEU A 89 -7.70 6.00 -15.35
N VAL A 90 -9.00 5.73 -15.36
CA VAL A 90 -10.06 6.75 -15.45
C VAL A 90 -9.98 7.71 -14.27
N LEU A 91 -9.92 7.18 -13.04
CA LEU A 91 -9.85 7.99 -11.83
C LEU A 91 -8.56 8.81 -11.75
N ALA A 92 -7.42 8.23 -12.14
CA ALA A 92 -6.13 8.92 -12.17
C ALA A 92 -6.14 10.08 -13.18
N ARG A 93 -6.68 9.86 -14.40
CA ARG A 93 -6.82 10.93 -15.42
C ARG A 93 -7.72 12.06 -14.92
N ALA A 94 -8.84 11.74 -14.28
CA ALA A 94 -9.73 12.75 -13.71
C ALA A 94 -9.04 13.56 -12.62
N ALA A 95 -8.35 12.89 -11.68
CA ALA A 95 -7.59 13.56 -10.62
C ALA A 95 -6.51 14.50 -11.19
N LYS A 96 -5.76 14.07 -12.20
CA LYS A 96 -4.77 14.93 -12.89
C LYS A 96 -5.43 16.14 -13.55
N LYS A 97 -6.59 15.98 -14.18
CA LYS A 97 -7.36 17.13 -14.75
C LYS A 97 -7.81 18.11 -13.67
N PHE A 98 -8.07 17.65 -12.46
CA PHE A 98 -8.39 18.51 -11.31
C PHE A 98 -7.15 19.20 -10.72
N GLY A 99 -5.95 18.90 -11.20
CA GLY A 99 -4.70 19.43 -10.67
C GLY A 99 -4.27 18.75 -9.36
N LEU A 100 -4.83 17.59 -9.04
CA LEU A 100 -4.43 16.79 -7.87
C LEU A 100 -3.20 15.95 -8.17
N ALA A 101 -2.31 15.84 -7.19
CA ALA A 101 -1.26 14.82 -7.24
C ALA A 101 -1.89 13.43 -7.04
N VAL A 102 -1.35 12.42 -7.72
CA VAL A 102 -1.84 11.04 -7.70
C VAL A 102 -0.82 10.11 -7.07
N GLY A 103 -1.19 9.45 -5.98
CA GLY A 103 -0.41 8.39 -5.34
C GLY A 103 -1.10 7.03 -5.44
N ILE A 104 -0.32 5.96 -5.51
CA ILE A 104 -0.82 4.60 -5.37
C ILE A 104 -0.07 3.85 -4.27
N GLN A 105 -0.81 3.02 -3.52
CA GLN A 105 -0.29 2.02 -2.60
C GLN A 105 -0.68 0.66 -3.15
N THR A 106 0.31 -0.16 -3.49
CA THR A 106 0.10 -1.42 -4.22
C THR A 106 0.99 -2.54 -3.70
N ASN A 107 0.54 -3.77 -3.85
CA ASN A 107 1.36 -4.96 -3.60
C ASN A 107 2.30 -5.29 -4.78
N GLY A 108 2.22 -4.54 -5.87
CA GLY A 108 3.11 -4.68 -7.03
C GLY A 108 2.81 -5.85 -7.95
N LEU A 109 1.69 -6.54 -7.82
CA LEU A 109 1.39 -7.74 -8.61
C LEU A 109 1.05 -7.50 -10.08
N PHE A 110 0.71 -6.27 -10.44
CA PHE A 110 0.23 -5.92 -11.78
C PHE A 110 1.17 -4.91 -12.46
N PRO A 111 2.38 -5.37 -12.89
CA PRO A 111 3.41 -4.50 -13.48
C PRO A 111 2.94 -3.76 -14.72
N ASP A 112 2.06 -4.36 -15.55
CA ASP A 112 1.57 -3.72 -16.76
C ASP A 112 0.67 -2.51 -16.46
N THR A 113 -0.07 -2.52 -15.35
CA THR A 113 -0.86 -1.37 -14.90
C THR A 113 0.05 -0.25 -14.40
N ILE A 114 1.08 -0.59 -13.63
CA ILE A 114 2.10 0.36 -13.13
C ILE A 114 2.83 1.02 -14.29
N ASP A 115 3.23 0.24 -15.29
CA ASP A 115 3.91 0.74 -16.49
C ASP A 115 3.05 1.76 -17.25
N VAL A 116 1.76 1.47 -17.45
CA VAL A 116 0.84 2.40 -18.12
C VAL A 116 0.67 3.69 -17.32
N LEU A 117 0.48 3.61 -16.00
CA LEU A 117 0.35 4.79 -15.13
C LEU A 117 1.58 5.71 -15.22
N ILE A 118 2.77 5.14 -15.27
CA ILE A 118 4.03 5.90 -15.38
C ILE A 118 4.17 6.50 -16.78
N ARG A 119 3.99 5.70 -17.83
CA ARG A 119 4.14 6.17 -19.23
C ARG A 119 3.17 7.29 -19.58
N GLU A 120 1.94 7.20 -19.10
CA GLU A 120 0.93 8.25 -19.28
C GLU A 120 1.07 9.43 -18.29
N ARG A 121 2.07 9.42 -17.41
CA ARG A 121 2.30 10.43 -16.35
C ARG A 121 1.07 10.66 -15.46
N LEU A 122 0.36 9.59 -15.15
CA LEU A 122 -0.85 9.61 -14.35
C LEU A 122 -0.58 9.46 -12.86
N VAL A 123 0.66 9.19 -12.46
CA VAL A 123 1.04 8.95 -11.07
C VAL A 123 2.24 9.79 -10.69
N ASP A 124 2.21 10.36 -9.48
CA ASP A 124 3.29 11.17 -8.90
C ASP A 124 4.02 10.43 -7.78
N ARG A 125 3.36 9.46 -7.13
CA ARG A 125 3.96 8.61 -6.09
C ARG A 125 3.49 7.16 -6.22
N ILE A 126 4.46 6.26 -6.12
CA ILE A 126 4.21 4.82 -5.99
C ILE A 126 4.83 4.32 -4.69
N ALA A 127 4.03 3.68 -3.84
CA ALA A 127 4.48 2.93 -2.68
C ALA A 127 4.22 1.44 -2.92
N ILE A 128 5.27 0.64 -3.06
CA ILE A 128 5.14 -0.81 -3.20
C ILE A 128 5.30 -1.46 -1.83
N ASP A 129 4.24 -2.10 -1.34
CA ASP A 129 4.24 -2.90 -0.14
C ASP A 129 4.93 -4.25 -0.42
N TYR A 130 6.25 -4.29 -0.21
CA TYR A 130 7.11 -5.41 -0.53
C TYR A 130 7.03 -6.50 0.56
N LYS A 131 6.49 -7.65 0.19
CA LYS A 131 6.30 -8.77 1.12
C LYS A 131 7.57 -9.62 1.20
N THR A 132 8.03 -9.92 2.42
CA THR A 132 9.31 -10.58 2.67
C THR A 132 9.26 -12.11 2.56
N GLN A 133 8.08 -12.69 2.68
CA GLN A 133 7.88 -14.15 2.68
C GLN A 133 6.95 -14.56 1.54
N TRP A 134 7.52 -14.72 0.37
CA TRP A 134 6.76 -15.11 -0.84
C TRP A 134 6.13 -16.49 -0.76
N GLU A 135 6.69 -17.40 0.03
CA GLU A 135 6.25 -18.80 0.13
C GLU A 135 5.08 -19.02 1.09
N GLY A 136 4.81 -18.05 1.97
CA GLY A 136 3.74 -18.10 2.97
C GLY A 136 2.46 -17.37 2.59
N PHE A 137 2.40 -16.78 1.38
CA PHE A 137 1.19 -16.06 0.95
C PHE A 137 0.22 -17.00 0.25
N THR A 138 -0.96 -17.16 0.84
CA THR A 138 -2.10 -17.79 0.14
C THR A 138 -2.70 -16.79 -0.83
N CYS A 139 -2.78 -17.17 -2.12
CA CYS A 139 -3.58 -16.44 -3.10
C CYS A 139 -5.06 -16.80 -2.95
N ALA A 140 -5.94 -15.86 -3.25
CA ALA A 140 -7.37 -16.11 -3.26
C ALA A 140 -7.77 -16.89 -4.50
N GLY A 141 -8.15 -18.15 -4.33
CA GLY A 141 -8.83 -18.94 -5.33
C GLY A 141 -7.93 -19.64 -6.36
N GLU A 142 -8.26 -20.86 -6.65
CA GLU A 142 -7.77 -21.63 -7.80
C GLU A 142 -8.35 -21.03 -9.09
N GLY A 143 -7.81 -19.96 -9.60
CA GLY A 143 -8.32 -19.32 -10.83
C GLY A 143 -7.66 -18.00 -11.16
N ALA A 144 -6.94 -17.42 -10.23
CA ALA A 144 -6.26 -16.14 -10.47
C ALA A 144 -4.96 -16.29 -11.29
N GLY A 145 -4.55 -17.49 -11.68
CA GLY A 145 -3.33 -17.74 -12.47
C GLY A 145 -2.02 -17.32 -11.76
N LEU A 146 -2.11 -16.94 -10.49
CA LEU A 146 -0.99 -16.45 -9.70
C LEU A 146 -0.39 -17.60 -8.88
N THR A 147 0.53 -18.33 -9.50
CA THR A 147 1.40 -19.26 -8.78
C THR A 147 2.51 -18.47 -8.05
N SER A 148 3.05 -19.02 -6.97
CA SER A 148 4.12 -18.40 -6.16
C SER A 148 5.31 -17.87 -7.00
N PRO A 149 5.83 -18.57 -8.03
CA PRO A 149 6.91 -18.06 -8.89
C PRO A 149 6.52 -16.83 -9.72
N ASN A 150 5.30 -16.79 -10.26
CA ASN A 150 4.81 -15.66 -11.04
C ASN A 150 4.59 -14.43 -10.17
N TYR A 151 4.20 -14.62 -8.94
CA TYR A 151 4.04 -13.60 -7.93
C TYR A 151 5.33 -12.82 -7.71
N LYS A 152 6.41 -13.51 -7.33
CA LYS A 152 7.72 -12.88 -7.09
C LYS A 152 8.21 -12.14 -8.33
N LYS A 153 8.11 -12.76 -9.50
CA LYS A 153 8.51 -12.17 -10.79
C LYS A 153 7.74 -10.88 -11.09
N ASN A 154 6.42 -10.86 -10.88
CA ASN A 154 5.59 -9.68 -11.14
C ASN A 154 5.96 -8.52 -10.22
N VAL A 155 6.12 -8.77 -8.92
CA VAL A 155 6.52 -7.72 -7.98
C VAL A 155 7.91 -7.19 -8.29
N GLN A 156 8.88 -8.06 -8.61
CA GLN A 156 10.22 -7.64 -9.03
C GLN A 156 10.16 -6.75 -10.27
N ARG A 157 9.38 -7.13 -11.29
CA ARG A 157 9.19 -6.32 -12.51
C ARG A 157 8.54 -4.97 -12.19
N SER A 158 7.55 -4.92 -11.30
CA SER A 158 6.93 -3.67 -10.85
C SER A 158 7.93 -2.74 -10.18
N VAL A 159 8.79 -3.30 -9.33
CA VAL A 159 9.87 -2.53 -8.68
C VAL A 159 10.88 -2.02 -9.71
N GLU A 160 11.30 -2.86 -10.66
CA GLU A 160 12.25 -2.47 -11.72
C GLU A 160 11.70 -1.32 -12.56
N ILE A 161 10.43 -1.40 -13.01
CA ILE A 161 9.76 -0.33 -13.77
C ILE A 161 9.69 0.97 -12.98
N ALA A 162 9.21 0.91 -11.74
CA ALA A 162 9.07 2.09 -10.89
C ALA A 162 10.43 2.70 -10.52
N ALA A 163 11.43 1.88 -10.22
CA ALA A 163 12.79 2.32 -9.89
C ALA A 163 13.49 3.00 -11.08
N ALA A 164 13.34 2.45 -12.28
CA ALA A 164 13.86 3.07 -13.50
C ALA A 164 13.26 4.45 -13.71
N ALA A 165 11.93 4.56 -13.67
CA ALA A 165 11.22 5.83 -13.82
C ALA A 165 11.56 6.86 -12.72
N PHE A 166 11.79 6.39 -11.49
CA PHE A 166 12.21 7.25 -10.38
C PHE A 166 13.63 7.81 -10.61
N ARG A 167 14.60 6.98 -11.01
CA ARG A 167 15.96 7.42 -11.34
C ARG A 167 16.00 8.40 -12.51
N GLU A 168 15.14 8.19 -13.49
CA GLU A 168 14.96 9.08 -14.66
C GLU A 168 14.14 10.35 -14.34
N LYS A 169 13.65 10.50 -13.10
CA LYS A 169 12.80 11.62 -12.66
C LYS A 169 11.48 11.73 -13.42
N ILE A 170 11.01 10.65 -14.02
CA ILE A 170 9.69 10.52 -14.63
C ILE A 170 8.63 10.31 -13.54
N LEU A 171 8.96 9.49 -12.54
CA LEU A 171 8.17 9.27 -11.33
C LEU A 171 8.77 10.11 -10.19
N PRO A 172 8.05 11.15 -9.71
CA PRO A 172 8.58 12.07 -8.69
C PRO A 172 8.91 11.40 -7.35
N GLU A 173 8.05 10.48 -6.90
CA GLU A 173 8.22 9.79 -5.62
C GLU A 173 8.03 8.28 -5.78
N PHE A 174 9.00 7.52 -5.27
CA PHE A 174 8.92 6.06 -5.20
C PHE A 174 9.48 5.58 -3.88
N GLU A 175 8.82 4.59 -3.28
CA GLU A 175 9.28 3.96 -2.05
C GLU A 175 8.92 2.49 -1.98
N ILE A 176 9.77 1.74 -1.32
CA ILE A 176 9.49 0.36 -0.89
C ILE A 176 9.03 0.41 0.56
N VAL A 177 7.87 -0.13 0.83
CA VAL A 177 7.33 -0.27 2.18
C VAL A 177 7.44 -1.73 2.61
N VAL A 178 8.01 -1.98 3.76
CA VAL A 178 8.06 -3.32 4.35
C VAL A 178 7.37 -3.31 5.70
N THR A 179 6.29 -4.07 5.83
CA THR A 179 5.67 -4.30 7.13
C THR A 179 6.55 -5.25 7.93
N VAL A 180 7.03 -4.77 9.08
CA VAL A 180 8.06 -5.45 9.87
C VAL A 180 7.46 -6.12 11.10
N PHE A 181 7.80 -7.39 11.25
CA PHE A 181 7.53 -8.24 12.41
C PHE A 181 8.83 -8.93 12.85
N TYR A 182 8.82 -9.50 14.03
CA TYR A 182 9.99 -10.23 14.53
C TYR A 182 10.46 -11.32 13.56
N GLU A 183 9.53 -12.08 12.98
CA GLU A 183 9.82 -13.25 12.14
C GLU A 183 10.42 -12.87 10.78
N ASN A 184 10.11 -11.68 10.25
CA ASN A 184 10.62 -11.25 8.94
C ASN A 184 11.78 -10.26 9.00
N ALA A 185 12.15 -9.79 10.19
CA ALA A 185 13.25 -8.83 10.39
C ALA A 185 14.58 -9.31 9.77
N LYS A 186 14.85 -10.62 9.77
CA LYS A 186 16.05 -11.24 9.19
C LYS A 186 16.23 -10.98 7.68
N TYR A 187 15.15 -10.74 6.94
CA TYR A 187 15.21 -10.48 5.49
C TYR A 187 15.50 -9.02 5.14
N LEU A 188 15.42 -8.10 6.10
CA LEU A 188 15.54 -6.67 5.83
C LEU A 188 16.92 -6.25 5.35
N GLN A 189 17.99 -6.96 5.76
CA GLN A 189 19.33 -6.68 5.25
C GLN A 189 19.46 -7.03 3.76
N GLU A 190 18.86 -8.12 3.32
CA GLU A 190 18.83 -8.50 1.90
C GLU A 190 18.02 -7.49 1.08
N ILE A 191 16.82 -7.15 1.54
CA ILE A 191 15.96 -6.13 0.92
C ILE A 191 16.68 -4.78 0.85
N SER A 192 17.34 -4.37 1.91
CA SER A 192 18.10 -3.13 1.98
C SER A 192 19.22 -3.06 0.94
N ARG A 193 19.92 -4.17 0.71
CA ARG A 193 20.97 -4.24 -0.33
C ARG A 193 20.37 -4.26 -1.73
N MET A 194 19.27 -4.99 -1.92
CA MET A 194 18.57 -5.10 -3.21
C MET A 194 18.08 -3.74 -3.72
N PHE A 195 17.60 -2.88 -2.82
CA PHE A 195 17.00 -1.58 -3.15
C PHE A 195 17.81 -0.40 -2.63
N GLY A 196 19.14 -0.47 -2.67
CA GLY A 196 20.07 0.44 -2.01
C GLY A 196 19.82 1.94 -2.22
N ASP A 197 19.41 2.37 -3.40
CA ASP A 197 19.12 3.76 -3.77
C ASP A 197 17.65 4.16 -3.66
N ILE A 198 16.75 3.19 -3.45
CA ILE A 198 15.30 3.44 -3.35
C ILE A 198 14.92 3.74 -1.90
N PRO A 199 14.15 4.79 -1.62
CA PRO A 199 13.62 5.05 -0.28
C PRO A 199 12.93 3.82 0.33
N LEU A 200 13.35 3.45 1.55
CA LEU A 200 12.83 2.30 2.28
C LEU A 200 12.06 2.76 3.51
N VAL A 201 10.85 2.28 3.66
CA VAL A 201 9.98 2.53 4.80
C VAL A 201 9.79 1.23 5.58
N LEU A 202 10.17 1.23 6.85
CA LEU A 202 9.89 0.17 7.79
C LEU A 202 8.56 0.47 8.48
N GLN A 203 7.51 -0.22 8.10
CA GLN A 203 6.19 -0.05 8.70
C GLN A 203 6.00 -1.04 9.82
N GLN A 204 5.69 -0.55 11.01
CA GLN A 204 5.35 -1.40 12.16
C GLN A 204 4.16 -2.30 11.81
N GLY A 205 4.36 -3.60 11.95
CA GLY A 205 3.28 -4.56 11.83
C GLY A 205 2.36 -4.51 13.06
N GLU A 206 1.07 -4.68 12.85
CA GLU A 206 0.08 -4.73 13.92
C GLU A 206 -0.68 -6.06 13.85
N HIS A 207 -1.03 -6.60 15.02
CA HIS A 207 -2.03 -7.66 15.07
C HIS A 207 -3.41 -7.10 14.73
N LYS A 208 -4.18 -7.85 13.96
CA LYS A 208 -5.61 -7.64 13.92
C LYS A 208 -6.18 -8.00 15.28
N ILE A 209 -6.70 -7.01 15.98
CA ILE A 209 -7.62 -7.26 17.06
C ILE A 209 -9.00 -7.26 16.42
N PRO A 210 -9.76 -8.40 16.43
CA PRO A 210 -11.09 -8.43 15.89
C PRO A 210 -11.94 -7.32 16.53
N MET A 211 -12.52 -6.44 15.71
CA MET A 211 -13.48 -5.46 16.19
C MET A 211 -14.82 -6.18 16.38
N VAL A 212 -15.33 -6.23 17.60
CA VAL A 212 -16.72 -6.64 17.86
C VAL A 212 -17.67 -5.49 17.51
N PRO A 213 -18.92 -5.80 17.13
CA PRO A 213 -19.94 -4.77 16.93
C PRO A 213 -20.01 -3.86 18.17
N GLY A 214 -19.85 -2.54 17.96
CA GLY A 214 -19.77 -1.55 19.04
C GLY A 214 -18.39 -0.91 19.23
N GLY A 215 -17.38 -1.27 18.43
CA GLY A 215 -16.07 -0.59 18.39
C GLY A 215 -15.12 -0.91 19.55
N VAL A 216 -15.45 -1.88 20.40
CA VAL A 216 -14.62 -2.30 21.54
C VAL A 216 -13.61 -3.36 21.07
N ARG A 217 -12.33 -3.16 21.36
CA ARG A 217 -11.28 -4.15 21.11
C ARG A 217 -11.41 -5.32 22.09
N ASN A 218 -11.56 -6.55 21.57
CA ASN A 218 -11.69 -7.73 22.42
C ASN A 218 -10.30 -8.37 22.69
N ALA A 219 -9.71 -7.99 23.82
CA ALA A 219 -8.43 -8.54 24.27
C ALA A 219 -8.49 -10.07 24.51
N SER A 220 -9.64 -10.60 24.89
CA SER A 220 -9.81 -12.04 25.11
C SER A 220 -9.78 -12.85 23.81
N ALA A 221 -10.35 -12.33 22.72
CA ALA A 221 -10.28 -12.95 21.41
C ALA A 221 -8.84 -12.95 20.87
N TYR A 222 -8.10 -11.88 21.09
CA TYR A 222 -6.68 -11.78 20.76
C TYR A 222 -5.83 -12.83 21.49
N LEU A 223 -6.07 -13.00 22.79
CA LEU A 223 -5.34 -14.02 23.59
C LEU A 223 -5.69 -15.44 23.15
N ALA A 224 -6.95 -15.70 22.77
CA ALA A 224 -7.40 -16.99 22.26
C ALA A 224 -6.78 -17.32 20.89
N GLU A 225 -6.68 -16.35 19.97
CA GLU A 225 -6.01 -16.51 18.67
C GLU A 225 -4.51 -16.78 18.84
N LYS A 226 -3.86 -16.08 19.78
CA LYS A 226 -2.45 -16.29 20.12
C LYS A 226 -2.21 -17.68 20.70
N GLN A 227 -3.11 -18.18 21.56
CA GLN A 227 -3.04 -19.54 22.11
C GLN A 227 -3.32 -20.62 21.05
N ALA A 228 -4.16 -20.32 20.05
CA ALA A 228 -4.47 -21.23 18.95
C ALA A 228 -3.39 -21.26 17.84
N GLY A 229 -2.29 -20.52 17.99
CA GLY A 229 -1.21 -20.46 16.98
C GLY A 229 -1.60 -19.73 15.67
N LEU A 230 -2.71 -19.00 15.67
CA LEU A 230 -3.23 -18.28 14.50
C LEU A 230 -2.50 -16.97 14.21
N GLY A 231 -1.63 -16.51 15.09
CA GLY A 231 -0.81 -15.30 14.91
C GLY A 231 0.61 -15.66 14.48
N GLN A 232 0.87 -15.78 13.18
CA GLN A 232 2.20 -16.08 12.64
C GLN A 232 3.24 -14.95 12.82
N TYR A 233 2.84 -13.78 13.32
CA TYR A 233 3.69 -12.60 13.34
C TYR A 233 3.62 -11.84 14.66
N THR A 234 4.80 -11.56 15.22
CA THR A 234 4.95 -10.80 16.46
C THR A 234 5.28 -9.34 16.14
N PRO A 235 4.41 -8.36 16.52
CA PRO A 235 4.70 -6.95 16.36
C PRO A 235 5.97 -6.54 17.11
N LEU A 236 6.72 -5.65 16.49
CA LEU A 236 7.90 -5.03 17.07
C LEU A 236 7.56 -3.68 17.70
N THR A 237 8.22 -3.35 18.78
CA THR A 237 8.21 -1.99 19.35
C THR A 237 9.00 -1.02 18.47
N LEU A 238 8.76 0.29 18.64
CA LEU A 238 9.55 1.32 17.95
C LEU A 238 11.06 1.19 18.25
N ALA A 239 11.44 0.82 19.47
CA ALA A 239 12.84 0.64 19.87
C ALA A 239 13.49 -0.54 19.11
N GLU A 240 12.78 -1.65 18.96
CA GLU A 240 13.26 -2.81 18.21
C GLU A 240 13.38 -2.49 16.73
N ILE A 241 12.42 -1.75 16.14
CA ILE A 241 12.50 -1.33 14.73
C ILE A 241 13.70 -0.39 14.51
N LYS A 242 13.98 0.52 15.44
CA LYS A 242 15.18 1.36 15.39
C LYS A 242 16.46 0.54 15.44
N THR A 243 16.55 -0.45 16.33
CA THR A 243 17.71 -1.37 16.40
C THR A 243 17.92 -2.11 15.08
N ILE A 244 16.84 -2.58 14.44
CA ILE A 244 16.90 -3.20 13.11
C ILE A 244 17.39 -2.19 12.07
N ALA A 245 16.85 -0.97 12.07
CA ALA A 245 17.22 0.09 11.14
C ALA A 245 18.70 0.46 11.24
N ASP A 246 19.29 0.50 12.45
CA ASP A 246 20.72 0.71 12.67
C ASP A 246 21.57 -0.34 11.96
N GLY A 247 21.10 -1.60 11.93
CA GLY A 247 21.76 -2.70 11.24
C GLY A 247 21.77 -2.58 9.71
N LEU A 248 20.85 -1.81 9.12
CA LEU A 248 20.73 -1.68 7.67
C LEU A 248 21.78 -0.75 7.05
N LYS A 249 22.47 0.06 7.84
CA LYS A 249 23.56 0.99 7.43
C LYS A 249 23.17 1.97 6.32
N ARG A 250 21.91 2.34 6.25
CA ARG A 250 21.34 3.33 5.31
C ARG A 250 20.25 4.15 5.98
N ASP A 251 19.91 5.26 5.35
CA ASP A 251 18.76 6.06 5.75
C ASP A 251 17.47 5.30 5.44
N VAL A 252 16.56 5.26 6.40
CA VAL A 252 15.23 4.67 6.25
C VAL A 252 14.18 5.61 6.83
N ARG A 253 12.93 5.35 6.55
CA ARG A 253 11.81 5.92 7.30
C ARG A 253 11.17 4.83 8.15
N ILE A 254 10.72 5.20 9.32
CA ILE A 254 9.99 4.30 10.22
C ILE A 254 8.58 4.86 10.35
N ARG A 255 7.59 4.01 10.08
CA ARG A 255 6.17 4.33 10.20
C ARG A 255 5.54 3.49 11.28
N THR A 256 5.01 4.15 12.33
CA THR A 256 4.25 3.49 13.40
C THR A 256 2.92 4.20 13.61
N ARG A 257 2.02 3.54 14.30
CA ARG A 257 0.72 4.12 14.64
C ARG A 257 0.85 5.26 15.64
N GLU A 258 1.81 5.16 16.57
CA GLU A 258 1.95 6.10 17.68
C GLU A 258 2.53 7.45 17.26
N ILE A 259 3.51 7.43 16.35
CA ILE A 259 4.26 8.63 15.96
C ILE A 259 4.08 9.02 14.48
N GLY A 260 3.28 8.27 13.72
CA GLY A 260 3.20 8.44 12.28
C GLY A 260 4.50 8.01 11.57
N GLU A 261 4.96 8.78 10.60
CA GLU A 261 6.17 8.48 9.83
C GLU A 261 7.30 9.46 10.15
N MET A 262 8.45 8.93 10.56
CA MET A 262 9.66 9.69 10.84
C MET A 262 10.83 9.28 9.92
N ALA A 263 11.67 10.26 9.56
CA ALA A 263 12.97 9.95 8.98
C ALA A 263 13.89 9.39 10.08
N TYR A 264 14.57 8.30 9.78
CA TYR A 264 15.52 7.70 10.70
C TYR A 264 16.89 7.62 10.04
N ASN A 265 17.81 8.42 10.58
CA ASN A 265 19.12 8.64 10.02
C ASN A 265 20.18 8.36 11.08
N ARG A 266 21.07 7.41 10.85
CA ARG A 266 22.13 7.05 11.80
C ARG A 266 23.12 8.21 12.08
N ARG A 267 23.20 9.18 11.16
CA ARG A 267 24.17 10.29 11.26
C ARG A 267 23.92 11.29 12.39
N TYR A 268 22.74 11.24 13.01
CA TYR A 268 22.35 12.13 14.10
C TYR A 268 22.36 11.45 15.48
N LEU A 269 22.92 10.23 15.59
CA LEU A 269 23.00 9.46 16.84
C LEU A 269 24.43 9.36 17.41
N LEU A 270 25.37 10.17 16.88
CA LEU A 270 26.75 10.32 17.40
C LEU A 270 26.92 11.67 18.07
#